data_f93fcc1c643a90ea7c396f96643f335a
#
_entry.id   f93fcc1c643a90ea7c396f96643f335a
#
_cell.length_a   1.000
_cell.length_b   1.000
_cell.length_c   1.000
_cell.angle_alpha   90.00
_cell.angle_beta   90.00
_cell.angle_gamma   90.00
#
_symmetry.space_group_name_H-M   'P 1'
#
loop_
_entity.id
_entity.type
_entity.pdbx_description
1 polymer ?
#
loop_
_entity_poly.entity_id
_entity_poly.type
_entity_poly.pdbx_seq_one_letter_code
_entity_poly.pdbx_strand_id
1 'polypeptide(L)'
;MHSKIFQITRTRVDKDDYMNEDTLMQGDDSFFDYCAEIDDEERQYHIDNLVNNILPKGMFELVSDDTIRYNGGAAQWREEFVADIRSRAEAITPESVQEWIGPVYQLENF
;
A
#
# COMPACT_ATOMS: atom_id res chain seq x y z
N MET A 1 14.09 -7.24 -3.30
CA MET A 1 13.08 -6.24 -2.87
C MET A 1 12.05 -6.94 -1.99
N HIS A 2 11.68 -6.33 -0.88
CA HIS A 2 10.70 -6.89 0.06
C HIS A 2 9.47 -6.00 0.12
N SER A 3 8.31 -6.63 0.20
CA SER A 3 7.03 -5.95 0.35
C SER A 3 6.33 -6.42 1.62
N LYS A 4 5.56 -5.53 2.23
CA LYS A 4 4.75 -5.89 3.40
C LYS A 4 3.40 -6.41 2.94
N ILE A 5 2.91 -7.44 3.62
CA ILE A 5 1.59 -8.02 3.40
C ILE A 5 0.80 -7.86 4.69
N PHE A 6 -0.41 -7.34 4.58
CA PHE A 6 -1.30 -7.13 5.71
C PHE A 6 -2.52 -8.04 5.59
N GLN A 7 -2.79 -8.81 6.63
CA GLN A 7 -4.03 -9.54 6.77
C GLN A 7 -5.09 -8.60 7.34
N ILE A 8 -6.19 -8.42 6.62
CA ILE A 8 -7.30 -7.56 7.06
C ILE A 8 -8.58 -8.40 7.11
N THR A 9 -9.26 -8.38 8.24
CA THR A 9 -10.51 -9.11 8.45
C THR A 9 -11.58 -8.17 9.00
N ARG A 10 -12.87 -8.54 8.82
CA ARG A 10 -13.98 -7.75 9.35
C ARG A 10 -14.21 -7.97 10.84
N THR A 11 -13.74 -9.08 11.37
CA THR A 11 -13.85 -9.43 12.76
C THR A 11 -12.47 -9.65 13.35
N ARG A 12 -12.33 -9.44 14.64
CA ARG A 12 -11.07 -9.68 15.33
C ARG A 12 -10.68 -11.15 15.22
N VAL A 13 -9.42 -11.38 14.89
CA VAL A 13 -8.82 -12.72 14.80
C VAL A 13 -7.88 -12.90 15.98
N ASP A 14 -7.96 -14.04 16.66
CA ASP A 14 -7.03 -14.38 17.73
C ASP A 14 -5.61 -14.59 17.19
N LYS A 15 -4.61 -14.33 18.03
CA LYS A 15 -3.21 -14.42 17.64
C LYS A 15 -2.85 -15.80 17.06
N ASP A 16 -3.42 -16.86 17.58
CA ASP A 16 -3.15 -18.23 17.10
C ASP A 16 -3.72 -18.49 15.69
N ASP A 17 -4.66 -17.68 15.27
CA ASP A 17 -5.31 -17.78 13.96
C ASP A 17 -4.78 -16.75 12.94
N TYR A 18 -3.74 -16.00 13.29
CA TYR A 18 -3.11 -15.09 12.33
C TYR A 18 -2.52 -15.85 11.14
N MET A 19 -2.67 -15.26 9.97
CA MET A 19 -1.98 -15.76 8.80
C MET A 19 -0.47 -15.71 9.04
N ASN A 20 0.21 -16.80 8.73
CA ASN A 20 1.65 -16.94 8.91
C ASN A 20 2.28 -17.61 7.68
N GLU A 21 3.58 -17.83 7.72
CA GLU A 21 4.32 -18.43 6.60
C GLU A 21 3.85 -19.85 6.23
N ASP A 22 3.25 -20.58 7.17
CA ASP A 22 2.73 -21.93 6.93
C ASP A 22 1.33 -21.93 6.33
N THR A 23 0.54 -20.90 6.58
CA THR A 23 -0.87 -20.79 6.13
C THR A 23 -1.04 -19.90 4.92
N LEU A 24 -0.12 -18.98 4.66
CA LEU A 24 -0.13 -18.16 3.47
C LEU A 24 0.36 -18.97 2.26
N MET A 25 -0.46 -18.97 1.21
CA MET A 25 -0.09 -19.65 -0.03
C MET A 25 1.08 -18.94 -0.69
N GLN A 26 2.20 -19.64 -0.86
CA GLN A 26 3.42 -19.11 -1.45
C GLN A 26 4.11 -20.15 -2.33
N GLY A 27 5.06 -19.72 -3.16
CA GLY A 27 5.79 -20.57 -4.08
C GLY A 27 5.30 -20.43 -5.52
N ASP A 28 5.65 -21.41 -6.38
CA ASP A 28 5.51 -21.31 -7.84
C ASP A 28 4.07 -21.08 -8.32
N ASP A 29 3.08 -21.64 -7.64
CA ASP A 29 1.68 -21.54 -8.03
C ASP A 29 0.92 -20.44 -7.30
N SER A 30 1.62 -19.53 -6.63
CA SER A 30 1.00 -18.45 -5.88
C SER A 30 1.50 -17.10 -6.35
N PHE A 31 0.80 -16.05 -5.89
CA PHE A 31 1.20 -14.67 -6.13
C PHE A 31 2.51 -14.30 -5.40
N PHE A 32 2.84 -15.03 -4.33
CA PHE A 32 4.01 -14.75 -3.50
C PHE A 32 5.06 -15.87 -3.65
N ASP A 33 6.30 -15.49 -3.93
CA ASP A 33 7.43 -16.43 -4.02
C ASP A 33 7.81 -16.95 -2.65
N TYR A 34 7.99 -16.07 -1.69
CA TYR A 34 8.39 -16.39 -0.34
C TYR A 34 7.83 -15.35 0.64
N CYS A 35 7.31 -15.84 1.76
CA CYS A 35 6.79 -14.99 2.84
C CYS A 35 7.33 -15.47 4.18
N ALA A 36 7.63 -14.55 5.07
CA ALA A 36 8.03 -14.83 6.43
C ALA A 36 7.26 -13.94 7.40
N GLU A 37 7.06 -14.43 8.60
CA GLU A 37 6.47 -13.66 9.68
C GLU A 37 7.43 -12.58 10.17
N ILE A 38 6.87 -11.53 10.75
CA ILE A 38 7.62 -10.51 11.48
C ILE A 38 7.30 -10.62 12.97
N ASP A 39 8.18 -10.11 13.84
CA ASP A 39 7.94 -10.11 15.27
C ASP A 39 6.85 -9.12 15.69
N ASP A 40 6.38 -9.21 16.93
CA ASP A 40 5.28 -8.39 17.44
C ASP A 40 5.61 -6.89 17.45
N GLU A 41 6.83 -6.50 17.71
CA GLU A 41 7.26 -5.09 17.71
C GLU A 41 7.26 -4.52 16.30
N GLU A 42 7.83 -5.26 15.34
CA GLU A 42 7.82 -4.87 13.92
C GLU A 42 6.41 -4.84 13.38
N ARG A 43 5.57 -5.81 13.78
CA ARG A 43 4.17 -5.84 13.37
C ARG A 43 3.45 -4.56 13.78
N GLN A 44 3.58 -4.15 15.03
CA GLN A 44 2.93 -2.93 15.51
C GLN A 44 3.45 -1.69 14.78
N TYR A 45 4.74 -1.58 14.59
CA TYR A 45 5.35 -0.49 13.83
C TYR A 45 4.74 -0.39 12.41
N HIS A 46 4.61 -1.51 11.73
CA HIS A 46 4.08 -1.52 10.35
C HIS A 46 2.58 -1.25 10.29
N ILE A 47 1.81 -1.68 11.28
CA ILE A 47 0.38 -1.35 11.37
C ILE A 47 0.20 0.16 11.60
N ASP A 48 0.95 0.74 12.53
CA ASP A 48 0.90 2.17 12.80
C ASP A 48 1.31 2.98 11.56
N ASN A 49 2.36 2.55 10.88
CA ASN A 49 2.83 3.19 9.66
C ASN A 49 1.80 3.08 8.52
N LEU A 50 1.15 1.93 8.38
CA LEU A 50 0.11 1.73 7.37
C LEU A 50 -1.01 2.76 7.53
N VAL A 51 -1.55 2.89 8.74
CA VAL A 51 -2.71 3.74 8.99
C VAL A 51 -2.34 5.23 9.00
N ASN A 52 -1.19 5.57 9.57
CA ASN A 52 -0.81 6.97 9.76
C ASN A 52 -0.08 7.59 8.57
N ASN A 53 0.59 6.79 7.74
CA ASN A 53 1.47 7.32 6.69
C ASN A 53 1.19 6.78 5.28
N ILE A 54 0.60 5.60 5.13
CA ILE A 54 0.40 4.96 3.83
C ILE A 54 -1.03 5.11 3.33
N LEU A 55 -2.01 4.78 4.17
CA LEU A 55 -3.42 4.92 3.81
C LEU A 55 -3.83 6.40 3.74
N PRO A 56 -4.84 6.74 2.93
CA PRO A 56 -5.29 8.13 2.82
C PRO A 56 -5.70 8.72 4.17
N LYS A 57 -5.17 9.90 4.47
CA LYS A 57 -5.42 10.57 5.74
C LYS A 57 -6.91 10.87 5.94
N GLY A 58 -7.39 10.60 7.15
CA GLY A 58 -8.78 10.84 7.53
C GLY A 58 -9.75 9.73 7.12
N MET A 59 -9.35 8.83 6.23
CA MET A 59 -10.18 7.71 5.77
C MET A 59 -10.18 6.55 6.76
N PHE A 60 -9.05 6.33 7.42
CA PHE A 60 -8.88 5.25 8.39
C PHE A 60 -8.24 5.78 9.66
N GLU A 61 -8.61 5.18 10.79
CA GLU A 61 -7.97 5.47 12.07
C GLU A 61 -7.79 4.20 12.89
N LEU A 62 -6.71 4.15 13.67
CA LEU A 62 -6.50 3.10 14.66
C LEU A 62 -7.38 3.40 15.87
N VAL A 63 -8.27 2.46 16.22
CA VAL A 63 -9.09 2.53 17.45
C VAL A 63 -8.48 1.72 18.58
N SER A 64 -7.55 0.80 18.23
CA SER A 64 -6.69 0.07 19.15
C SER A 64 -5.43 -0.36 18.39
N ASP A 65 -4.54 -1.13 19.04
CA ASP A 65 -3.29 -1.59 18.44
C ASP A 65 -3.46 -2.47 17.19
N ASP A 66 -4.60 -3.13 17.05
CA ASP A 66 -4.88 -4.06 15.95
C ASP A 66 -6.18 -3.79 15.21
N THR A 67 -6.92 -2.74 15.56
CA THR A 67 -8.24 -2.48 15.00
C THR A 67 -8.29 -1.13 14.29
N ILE A 68 -8.73 -1.16 13.04
CA ILE A 68 -8.84 0.01 12.16
C ILE A 68 -10.32 0.31 11.93
N ARG A 69 -10.70 1.57 12.05
CA ARG A 69 -12.03 2.05 11.65
C ARG A 69 -11.95 2.70 10.29
N TYR A 70 -12.90 2.35 9.42
CA TYR A 70 -13.11 3.05 8.15
C TYR A 70 -14.11 4.18 8.36
N ASN A 71 -13.67 5.42 8.06
CA ASN A 71 -14.48 6.63 8.26
C ASN A 71 -15.23 7.08 7.00
N GLY A 72 -15.14 6.33 5.91
CA GLY A 72 -15.74 6.72 4.64
C GLY A 72 -14.78 7.56 3.78
N GLY A 73 -15.27 8.00 2.62
CA GLY A 73 -14.54 8.90 1.75
C GLY A 73 -13.78 8.24 0.61
N ALA A 74 -13.85 6.91 0.45
CA ALA A 74 -13.11 6.20 -0.60
C ALA A 74 -13.55 6.61 -2.01
N ALA A 75 -14.84 6.83 -2.24
CA ALA A 75 -15.35 7.24 -3.54
C ALA A 75 -14.81 8.62 -3.94
N GLN A 76 -14.89 9.57 -3.03
CA GLN A 76 -14.37 10.93 -3.25
C GLN A 76 -12.86 10.90 -3.48
N TRP A 77 -12.14 10.13 -2.69
CA TRP A 77 -10.68 9.99 -2.85
C TRP A 77 -10.31 9.47 -4.24
N ARG A 78 -11.05 8.46 -4.75
CA ARG A 78 -10.80 7.94 -6.08
C ARG A 78 -11.07 8.97 -7.18
N GLU A 79 -12.13 9.76 -7.04
CA GLU A 79 -12.45 10.83 -7.99
C GLU A 79 -11.35 11.90 -8.01
N GLU A 80 -10.90 12.33 -6.84
CA GLU A 80 -9.82 13.32 -6.71
C GLU A 80 -8.50 12.77 -7.25
N PHE A 81 -8.19 11.51 -7.00
CA PHE A 81 -6.97 10.86 -7.51
C PHE A 81 -6.97 10.81 -9.04
N VAL A 82 -8.08 10.44 -9.65
CA VAL A 82 -8.22 10.41 -11.12
C VAL A 82 -8.10 11.82 -11.71
N ALA A 83 -8.74 12.80 -11.07
CA ALA A 83 -8.66 14.20 -11.51
C ALA A 83 -7.23 14.72 -11.43
N ASP A 84 -6.50 14.39 -10.37
CA ASP A 84 -5.09 14.79 -10.22
C ASP A 84 -4.22 14.16 -11.30
N ILE A 85 -4.37 12.87 -11.58
CA ILE A 85 -3.62 12.20 -12.64
C ILE A 85 -3.90 12.83 -14.00
N ARG A 86 -5.15 13.12 -14.32
CA ARG A 86 -5.54 13.76 -15.57
C ARG A 86 -4.93 15.14 -15.71
N SER A 87 -4.99 15.94 -14.65
CA SER A 87 -4.40 17.28 -14.62
C SER A 87 -2.89 17.24 -14.84
N ARG A 88 -2.22 16.32 -14.18
CA ARG A 88 -0.77 16.13 -14.32
C ARG A 88 -0.40 15.63 -15.70
N ALA A 89 -1.19 14.73 -16.27
CA ALA A 89 -0.98 14.24 -17.64
C ALA A 89 -1.14 15.35 -18.69
N GLU A 90 -2.13 16.22 -18.52
CA GLU A 90 -2.35 17.37 -19.43
C GLU A 90 -1.21 18.38 -19.35
N ALA A 91 -0.52 18.46 -18.22
CA ALA A 91 0.62 19.36 -18.02
C ALA A 91 1.94 18.82 -18.60
N ILE A 92 1.97 17.58 -19.07
CA ILE A 92 3.19 16.99 -19.65
C ILE A 92 3.48 17.63 -20.99
N THR A 93 4.74 18.04 -21.17
CA THR A 93 5.27 18.59 -22.41
C THR A 93 6.45 17.73 -22.87
N PRO A 94 6.92 17.91 -24.13
CA PRO A 94 8.15 17.25 -24.56
C PRO A 94 9.34 17.56 -23.66
N GLU A 95 9.39 18.74 -23.06
CA GLU A 95 10.45 19.16 -22.15
C GLU A 95 10.34 18.49 -20.78
N SER A 96 9.12 18.26 -20.27
CA SER A 96 8.88 17.69 -18.93
C SER A 96 8.73 16.17 -18.94
N VAL A 97 8.65 15.53 -20.09
CA VAL A 97 8.40 14.09 -20.19
C VAL A 97 9.49 13.24 -19.50
N GLN A 98 10.70 13.77 -19.38
CA GLN A 98 11.80 13.07 -18.70
C GLN A 98 11.46 12.70 -17.26
N GLU A 99 10.71 13.53 -16.55
CA GLU A 99 10.26 13.25 -15.19
C GLU A 99 9.37 12.00 -15.11
N TRP A 100 8.62 11.70 -16.16
CA TRP A 100 7.69 10.57 -16.20
C TRP A 100 8.37 9.26 -16.61
N ILE A 101 9.35 9.34 -17.49
CA ILE A 101 10.07 8.14 -17.95
C ILE A 101 11.28 7.80 -17.06
N GLY A 102 11.65 8.72 -16.17
CA GLY A 102 12.72 8.51 -15.20
C GLY A 102 14.11 8.38 -15.83
N PRO A 103 15.07 7.87 -15.08
CA PRO A 103 16.46 7.80 -15.56
C PRO A 103 16.72 6.66 -16.55
N VAL A 104 15.74 5.81 -16.83
CA VAL A 104 15.91 4.67 -17.75
C VAL A 104 16.08 5.14 -19.21
N TYR A 105 15.38 6.22 -19.57
CA TYR A 105 15.47 6.81 -20.89
C TYR A 105 15.91 8.26 -20.78
N GLN A 106 16.99 8.62 -21.47
CA GLN A 106 17.47 10.00 -21.52
C GLN A 106 17.33 10.51 -22.96
N LEU A 107 16.29 11.30 -23.17
CA LEU A 107 15.93 11.79 -24.50
C LEU A 107 16.55 13.15 -24.86
N GLU A 108 17.20 13.79 -23.90
CA GLU A 108 17.76 15.14 -24.05
C GLU A 108 18.86 15.23 -25.11
N ASN A 109 19.51 14.09 -25.35
CA ASN A 109 20.65 14.02 -26.28
C ASN A 109 20.29 13.44 -27.67
N PHE A 110 19.02 13.31 -27.96
CA PHE A 110 18.56 12.75 -29.22
C PHE A 110 18.03 13.83 -30.20
#